data_8604ac671f0ca158d8dcd5eb4c9528b0
#
_entry.id   8604ac671f0ca158d8dcd5eb4c9528b0
#
_cell.length_a   1.000
_cell.length_b   1.000
_cell.length_c   1.000
_cell.angle_alpha   90.00
_cell.angle_beta   90.00
_cell.angle_gamma   90.00
#
_symmetry.space_group_name_H-M   'P 1'
#
loop_
_entity.id
_entity.type
_entity.pdbx_description
1 polymer ?
#
loop_
_entity_poly.entity_id
_entity_poly.type
_entity_poly.pdbx_seq_one_letter_code
_entity_poly.pdbx_strand_id
1 'polypeptide(L)'
;VPGSDLADQAAALLSLSAATEERSLSQLTMLAASQIAGCAAACAAVFRDGELTNLAVSHPEPSALISVQLASGRGPVIETMAAGSPASCLDSLTERRWPEFAAAALRIGVRSCVALSYHDQAVIVVSLFGIRPRALDPEQLQLAEFLVAYGGALVGAVSDYGESRRTADQLRDAATARAVVDQAKGILMHALSCTAEEALDRMRQVSQRSNIRATEVAQRIIDAHGPRRSARDGLGPLAELARRNGKTSG
;
A
#
# COMPACT_ATOMS: atom_id res chain seq x y z
N VAL A 1 5.36 5.86 -36.52
CA VAL A 1 6.44 6.69 -35.93
C VAL A 1 6.72 6.10 -34.56
N PRO A 2 7.90 5.47 -34.29
CA PRO A 2 8.15 4.74 -33.03
C PRO A 2 8.32 5.64 -31.79
N GLY A 3 8.33 6.92 -31.94
CA GLY A 3 8.59 7.86 -30.81
C GLY A 3 7.37 8.33 -30.02
N SER A 4 6.16 8.25 -30.58
CA SER A 4 4.92 8.62 -29.86
C SER A 4 4.48 7.57 -28.83
N ASP A 5 4.81 6.31 -29.11
CA ASP A 5 4.43 5.17 -28.29
C ASP A 5 5.17 5.13 -26.93
N LEU A 6 6.46 5.47 -26.90
CA LEU A 6 7.26 5.55 -25.67
C LEU A 6 6.84 6.72 -24.75
N ALA A 7 6.44 7.85 -25.35
CA ALA A 7 5.97 9.01 -24.58
C ALA A 7 4.58 8.74 -23.96
N ASP A 8 3.70 8.07 -24.68
CA ASP A 8 2.37 7.67 -24.19
C ASP A 8 2.47 6.58 -23.11
N GLN A 9 3.42 5.66 -23.25
CA GLN A 9 3.75 4.64 -22.26
C GLN A 9 4.33 5.27 -20.98
N ALA A 10 5.26 6.23 -21.11
CA ALA A 10 5.81 6.98 -19.98
C ALA A 10 4.73 7.82 -19.27
N ALA A 11 3.82 8.44 -20.03
CA ALA A 11 2.69 9.20 -19.47
C ALA A 11 1.70 8.29 -18.71
N ALA A 12 1.44 7.08 -19.22
CA ALA A 12 0.62 6.09 -18.53
C ALA A 12 1.26 5.64 -17.20
N LEU A 13 2.58 5.49 -17.16
CA LEU A 13 3.32 5.17 -15.93
C LEU A 13 3.36 6.35 -14.93
N LEU A 14 3.44 7.60 -15.42
CA LEU A 14 3.38 8.80 -14.56
C LEU A 14 2.01 8.99 -13.88
N SER A 15 0.95 8.44 -14.45
CA SER A 15 -0.38 8.45 -13.82
C SER A 15 -0.51 7.54 -12.59
N LEU A 16 0.50 6.72 -12.31
CA LEU A 16 0.57 5.83 -11.13
C LEU A 16 0.79 6.59 -9.80
N SER A 17 1.19 7.84 -9.81
CA SER A 17 1.73 8.59 -8.66
C SER A 17 0.76 8.85 -7.49
N ALA A 18 -0.50 8.45 -7.58
CA ALA A 18 -1.49 8.62 -6.50
C ALA A 18 -2.19 7.30 -6.09
N ALA A 19 -1.67 6.15 -6.49
CA ALA A 19 -2.31 4.86 -6.33
C ALA A 19 -1.78 4.09 -5.10
N THR A 20 -2.56 3.15 -4.60
CA THR A 20 -2.08 2.14 -3.67
C THR A 20 -1.11 1.17 -4.37
N GLU A 21 -0.24 0.49 -3.61
CA GLU A 21 0.67 -0.54 -4.14
C GLU A 21 -0.09 -1.54 -5.05
N GLU A 22 -1.22 -2.06 -4.58
CA GLU A 22 -2.05 -3.01 -5.34
C GLU A 22 -2.50 -2.46 -6.71
N ARG A 23 -2.89 -1.18 -6.74
CA ARG A 23 -3.32 -0.52 -7.97
C ARG A 23 -2.16 -0.32 -8.92
N SER A 24 -0.99 0.06 -8.41
CA SER A 24 0.22 0.24 -9.20
C SER A 24 0.69 -1.09 -9.81
N LEU A 25 0.67 -2.17 -9.04
CA LEU A 25 0.99 -3.52 -9.54
C LEU A 25 -0.02 -3.99 -10.60
N SER A 26 -1.31 -3.78 -10.38
CA SER A 26 -2.34 -4.13 -11.36
C SER A 26 -2.16 -3.37 -12.67
N GLN A 27 -1.86 -2.07 -12.60
CA GLN A 27 -1.58 -1.27 -13.79
C GLN A 27 -0.31 -1.73 -14.50
N LEU A 28 0.75 -2.05 -13.76
CA LEU A 28 1.99 -2.59 -14.32
C LEU A 28 1.74 -3.90 -15.10
N THR A 29 0.98 -4.83 -14.51
CA THR A 29 0.66 -6.11 -15.18
C THR A 29 -0.21 -5.94 -16.43
N MET A 30 -1.20 -5.05 -16.36
CA MET A 30 -2.06 -4.73 -17.53
C MET A 30 -1.24 -4.07 -18.64
N LEU A 31 -0.37 -3.13 -18.29
CA LEU A 31 0.50 -2.46 -19.25
C LEU A 31 1.47 -3.45 -19.90
N ALA A 32 2.13 -4.30 -19.11
CA ALA A 32 3.03 -5.33 -19.61
C ALA A 32 2.31 -6.29 -20.56
N ALA A 33 1.10 -6.77 -20.22
CA ALA A 33 0.33 -7.66 -21.06
C ALA A 33 -0.15 -7.00 -22.36
N SER A 34 -0.40 -5.68 -22.37
CA SER A 34 -0.93 -4.97 -23.54
C SER A 34 0.16 -4.43 -24.47
N GLN A 35 1.34 -4.06 -23.94
CA GLN A 35 2.39 -3.39 -24.72
C GLN A 35 3.50 -4.31 -25.16
N ILE A 36 3.73 -5.46 -24.48
CA ILE A 36 4.79 -6.38 -24.84
C ILE A 36 4.26 -7.38 -25.86
N ALA A 37 4.76 -7.32 -27.09
CA ALA A 37 4.35 -8.23 -28.13
C ALA A 37 4.67 -9.68 -27.76
N GLY A 38 3.72 -10.60 -28.01
CA GLY A 38 3.83 -12.00 -27.62
C GLY A 38 3.49 -12.31 -26.17
N CYS A 39 3.28 -11.29 -25.32
CA CYS A 39 2.79 -11.46 -23.97
C CYS A 39 1.27 -11.65 -23.99
N ALA A 40 0.79 -12.79 -23.51
CA ALA A 40 -0.63 -13.10 -23.40
C ALA A 40 -1.18 -12.78 -22.00
N ALA A 41 -0.32 -12.83 -21.00
CA ALA A 41 -0.65 -12.49 -19.61
C ALA A 41 0.60 -12.10 -18.83
N ALA A 42 0.42 -11.31 -17.76
CA ALA A 42 1.49 -10.91 -16.88
C ALA A 42 1.07 -11.04 -15.41
N CYS A 43 2.06 -11.33 -14.55
CA CYS A 43 1.93 -11.28 -13.08
C CYS A 43 3.01 -10.35 -12.51
N ALA A 44 2.69 -9.63 -11.44
CA ALA A 44 3.66 -8.92 -10.62
C ALA A 44 3.52 -9.38 -9.17
N ALA A 45 4.59 -9.91 -8.61
CA ALA A 45 4.67 -10.43 -7.26
C ALA A 45 5.65 -9.57 -6.44
N VAL A 46 5.26 -9.17 -5.23
CA VAL A 46 6.11 -8.42 -4.29
C VAL A 46 6.51 -9.33 -3.15
N PHE A 47 7.81 -9.40 -2.91
CA PHE A 47 8.39 -10.18 -1.83
C PHE A 47 9.07 -9.25 -0.83
N ARG A 48 8.78 -9.44 0.46
CA ARG A 48 9.45 -8.78 1.60
C ARG A 48 9.95 -9.85 2.55
N ASP A 49 11.19 -9.77 2.95
CA ASP A 49 11.82 -10.78 3.82
C ASP A 49 11.70 -12.22 3.28
N GLY A 50 11.66 -12.36 1.93
CA GLY A 50 11.50 -13.64 1.25
C GLY A 50 10.07 -14.17 1.16
N GLU A 51 9.09 -13.49 1.75
CA GLU A 51 7.69 -13.88 1.72
C GLU A 51 6.89 -13.07 0.67
N LEU A 52 5.96 -13.74 -0.01
CA LEU A 52 5.04 -13.10 -0.94
C LEU A 52 4.04 -12.25 -0.16
N THR A 53 4.12 -10.92 -0.31
CA THR A 53 3.24 -9.96 0.38
C THR A 53 2.12 -9.43 -0.49
N ASN A 54 2.34 -9.38 -1.82
CA ASN A 54 1.32 -8.90 -2.76
C ASN A 54 1.47 -9.59 -4.12
N LEU A 55 0.36 -9.82 -4.82
CA LEU A 55 0.30 -10.43 -6.14
C LEU A 55 -0.77 -9.74 -6.99
N ALA A 56 -0.37 -9.17 -8.11
CA ALA A 56 -1.26 -8.69 -9.15
C ALA A 56 -1.13 -9.55 -10.40
N VAL A 57 -2.24 -9.75 -11.10
CA VAL A 57 -2.31 -10.54 -12.32
C VAL A 57 -3.17 -9.83 -13.36
N SER A 58 -2.77 -9.86 -14.62
CA SER A 58 -3.60 -9.35 -15.71
C SER A 58 -4.79 -10.27 -16.03
N HIS A 59 -4.66 -11.57 -15.73
CA HIS A 59 -5.68 -12.61 -15.87
C HIS A 59 -5.56 -13.59 -14.71
N PRO A 60 -6.64 -14.26 -14.28
CA PRO A 60 -6.63 -15.13 -13.08
C PRO A 60 -5.74 -16.37 -13.20
N GLU A 61 -5.73 -17.03 -14.37
CA GLU A 61 -5.11 -18.35 -14.56
C GLU A 61 -3.61 -18.39 -14.22
N PRO A 62 -2.76 -17.42 -14.63
CA PRO A 62 -1.33 -17.44 -14.33
C PRO A 62 -0.96 -17.33 -12.87
N SER A 63 -1.88 -16.92 -11.97
CA SER A 63 -1.62 -16.87 -10.53
C SER A 63 -1.22 -18.24 -9.96
N ALA A 64 -1.78 -19.31 -10.50
CA ALA A 64 -1.45 -20.68 -10.13
C ALA A 64 0.03 -21.02 -10.40
N LEU A 65 0.65 -20.41 -11.43
CA LEU A 65 2.07 -20.65 -11.74
C LEU A 65 2.99 -20.06 -10.67
N ILE A 66 2.61 -18.94 -10.05
CA ILE A 66 3.36 -18.37 -8.93
C ILE A 66 3.29 -19.31 -7.73
N SER A 67 2.09 -19.81 -7.40
CA SER A 67 1.89 -20.73 -6.28
C SER A 67 2.68 -22.03 -6.45
N VAL A 68 2.73 -22.60 -7.65
CA VAL A 68 3.50 -23.82 -7.94
C VAL A 68 5.01 -23.59 -7.75
N GLN A 69 5.53 -22.45 -8.17
CA GLN A 69 6.95 -22.12 -8.02
C GLN A 69 7.32 -21.88 -6.54
N LEU A 70 6.47 -21.22 -5.79
CA LEU A 70 6.67 -21.02 -4.34
C LEU A 70 6.64 -22.36 -3.58
N ALA A 71 5.70 -23.23 -3.92
CA ALA A 71 5.56 -24.54 -3.28
C ALA A 71 6.73 -25.50 -3.59
N SER A 72 7.24 -25.46 -4.82
CA SER A 72 8.37 -26.31 -5.26
C SER A 72 9.75 -25.71 -4.94
N GLY A 73 9.82 -24.42 -4.61
CA GLY A 73 11.07 -23.68 -4.49
C GLY A 73 11.87 -23.56 -5.79
N ARG A 74 11.22 -23.81 -6.95
CA ARG A 74 11.87 -23.89 -8.26
C ARG A 74 10.99 -23.25 -9.34
N GLY A 75 11.63 -22.48 -10.23
CA GLY A 75 10.93 -21.83 -11.33
C GLY A 75 11.57 -20.51 -11.74
N PRO A 76 11.11 -19.90 -12.85
CA PRO A 76 11.63 -18.61 -13.30
C PRO A 76 11.59 -17.50 -12.24
N VAL A 77 10.52 -17.42 -11.44
CA VAL A 77 10.36 -16.44 -10.35
C VAL A 77 11.45 -16.64 -9.27
N ILE A 78 11.64 -17.88 -8.84
CA ILE A 78 12.63 -18.19 -7.79
C ILE A 78 14.04 -17.93 -8.30
N GLU A 79 14.33 -18.32 -9.54
CA GLU A 79 15.66 -18.13 -10.14
C GLU A 79 15.97 -16.64 -10.31
N THR A 80 15.04 -15.82 -10.84
CA THR A 80 15.26 -14.39 -11.02
C THR A 80 15.39 -13.65 -9.70
N MET A 81 14.65 -14.05 -8.66
CA MET A 81 14.79 -13.49 -7.30
C MET A 81 16.19 -13.75 -6.72
N ALA A 82 16.70 -14.95 -6.92
CA ALA A 82 18.01 -15.34 -6.37
C ALA A 82 19.16 -14.73 -7.17
N ALA A 83 19.03 -14.67 -8.51
CA ALA A 83 20.11 -14.22 -9.39
C ALA A 83 20.12 -12.72 -9.68
N GLY A 84 18.99 -12.02 -9.49
CA GLY A 84 18.84 -10.62 -9.89
C GLY A 84 18.90 -10.39 -11.41
N SER A 85 18.79 -11.47 -12.19
CA SER A 85 18.84 -11.44 -13.66
C SER A 85 17.63 -12.16 -14.26
N PRO A 86 17.23 -11.84 -15.52
CA PRO A 86 16.08 -12.46 -16.15
C PRO A 86 16.19 -13.99 -16.24
N ALA A 87 15.12 -14.70 -15.86
CA ALA A 87 15.01 -16.14 -16.01
C ALA A 87 13.93 -16.48 -17.04
N SER A 88 14.29 -17.28 -18.05
CA SER A 88 13.42 -17.56 -19.20
C SER A 88 13.13 -19.05 -19.35
N CYS A 89 11.86 -19.37 -19.59
CA CYS A 89 11.41 -20.63 -20.15
C CYS A 89 11.04 -20.41 -21.63
N LEU A 90 11.87 -20.88 -22.55
CA LEU A 90 11.65 -20.68 -23.98
C LEU A 90 10.50 -21.53 -24.54
N ASP A 91 10.33 -22.73 -24.02
CA ASP A 91 9.20 -23.62 -24.35
C ASP A 91 8.92 -24.57 -23.19
N SER A 92 7.75 -24.43 -22.58
CA SER A 92 7.31 -25.26 -21.45
C SER A 92 7.25 -26.76 -21.82
N LEU A 93 7.11 -27.12 -23.12
CA LEU A 93 7.10 -28.50 -23.56
C LEU A 93 8.48 -29.17 -23.44
N THR A 94 9.54 -28.41 -23.59
CA THR A 94 10.93 -28.92 -23.55
C THR A 94 11.69 -28.49 -22.31
N GLU A 95 11.08 -27.73 -21.43
CA GLU A 95 11.71 -27.26 -20.18
C GLU A 95 11.95 -28.43 -19.21
N ARG A 96 13.19 -28.56 -18.75
CA ARG A 96 13.61 -29.63 -17.83
C ARG A 96 14.14 -29.11 -16.47
N ARG A 97 14.47 -27.81 -16.39
CA ARG A 97 14.97 -27.21 -15.15
C ARG A 97 13.87 -27.12 -14.07
N TRP A 98 12.63 -26.90 -14.50
CA TRP A 98 11.48 -26.65 -13.62
C TRP A 98 10.27 -27.50 -14.05
N PRO A 99 10.29 -28.83 -13.82
CA PRO A 99 9.27 -29.73 -14.34
C PRO A 99 7.86 -29.45 -13.79
N GLU A 100 7.72 -29.07 -12.53
CA GLU A 100 6.44 -28.73 -11.91
C GLU A 100 5.84 -27.46 -12.52
N PHE A 101 6.67 -26.42 -12.70
CA PHE A 101 6.28 -25.19 -13.40
C PHE A 101 5.87 -25.50 -14.85
N ALA A 102 6.69 -26.25 -15.59
CA ALA A 102 6.44 -26.58 -16.99
C ALA A 102 5.12 -27.36 -17.16
N ALA A 103 4.86 -28.34 -16.30
CA ALA A 103 3.61 -29.12 -16.32
C ALA A 103 2.39 -28.22 -15.99
N ALA A 104 2.52 -27.30 -15.03
CA ALA A 104 1.45 -26.36 -14.69
C ALA A 104 1.20 -25.36 -15.83
N ALA A 105 2.26 -24.81 -16.43
CA ALA A 105 2.19 -23.89 -17.56
C ALA A 105 1.46 -24.51 -18.76
N LEU A 106 1.80 -25.75 -19.13
CA LEU A 106 1.13 -26.47 -20.21
C LEU A 106 -0.36 -26.68 -19.95
N ARG A 107 -0.76 -26.94 -18.71
CA ARG A 107 -2.19 -27.14 -18.38
C ARG A 107 -3.04 -25.91 -18.64
N ILE A 108 -2.48 -24.71 -18.54
CA ILE A 108 -3.18 -23.44 -18.81
C ILE A 108 -2.81 -22.83 -20.16
N GLY A 109 -2.11 -23.59 -21.04
CA GLY A 109 -1.77 -23.15 -22.38
C GLY A 109 -0.58 -22.20 -22.48
N VAL A 110 0.19 -22.01 -21.41
CA VAL A 110 1.41 -21.19 -21.41
C VAL A 110 2.57 -22.00 -22.00
N ARG A 111 3.19 -21.49 -23.08
CA ARG A 111 4.29 -22.13 -23.79
C ARG A 111 5.64 -21.49 -23.53
N SER A 112 5.67 -20.21 -23.18
CA SER A 112 6.91 -19.51 -22.82
C SER A 112 6.69 -18.57 -21.65
N CYS A 113 7.75 -18.28 -20.90
CA CYS A 113 7.71 -17.38 -19.77
C CYS A 113 9.05 -16.67 -19.64
N VAL A 114 9.00 -15.40 -19.23
CA VAL A 114 10.16 -14.66 -18.75
C VAL A 114 9.79 -14.02 -17.42
N ALA A 115 10.64 -14.19 -16.41
CA ALA A 115 10.57 -13.51 -15.14
C ALA A 115 11.71 -12.50 -15.04
N LEU A 116 11.37 -11.29 -14.60
CA LEU A 116 12.28 -10.16 -14.43
C LEU A 116 12.11 -9.63 -13.00
N SER A 117 13.18 -9.20 -12.35
CA SER A 117 13.12 -8.68 -11.00
C SER A 117 13.65 -7.25 -10.90
N TYR A 118 13.04 -6.49 -9.99
CA TYR A 118 13.53 -5.20 -9.49
C TYR A 118 13.78 -5.35 -8.00
N HIS A 119 14.99 -4.94 -7.56
CA HIS A 119 15.43 -5.08 -6.18
C HIS A 119 15.64 -3.72 -5.57
N ASP A 120 14.91 -3.44 -4.48
CA ASP A 120 15.05 -2.26 -3.64
C ASP A 120 14.71 -2.68 -2.20
N GLN A 121 13.90 -1.98 -1.44
CA GLN A 121 13.40 -2.38 -0.12
C GLN A 121 12.54 -3.65 -0.16
N ALA A 122 11.93 -3.93 -1.30
CA ALA A 122 11.25 -5.17 -1.62
C ALA A 122 11.76 -5.73 -2.95
N VAL A 123 11.61 -7.03 -3.16
CA VAL A 123 11.86 -7.64 -4.46
C VAL A 123 10.54 -7.71 -5.22
N ILE A 124 10.49 -7.05 -6.37
CA ILE A 124 9.33 -7.10 -7.26
C ILE A 124 9.69 -7.98 -8.45
N VAL A 125 8.92 -9.04 -8.66
CA VAL A 125 9.11 -9.94 -9.79
C VAL A 125 7.94 -9.80 -10.75
N VAL A 126 8.22 -9.47 -11.99
CA VAL A 126 7.23 -9.46 -13.08
C VAL A 126 7.46 -10.66 -13.97
N SER A 127 6.43 -11.48 -14.13
CA SER A 127 6.43 -12.65 -15.00
C SER A 127 5.55 -12.38 -16.21
N LEU A 128 6.09 -12.59 -17.39
CA LEU A 128 5.43 -12.46 -18.68
C LEU A 128 5.19 -13.87 -19.26
N PHE A 129 3.99 -14.13 -19.72
CA PHE A 129 3.58 -15.44 -20.22
C PHE A 129 3.14 -15.36 -21.67
N GLY A 130 3.68 -16.25 -22.50
CA GLY A 130 3.33 -16.39 -23.91
C GLY A 130 2.66 -17.72 -24.21
N ILE A 131 1.70 -17.73 -25.13
CA ILE A 131 1.01 -18.94 -25.61
C ILE A 131 1.73 -19.66 -26.77
N ARG A 132 2.84 -19.12 -27.23
CA ARG A 132 3.73 -19.70 -28.23
C ARG A 132 5.11 -19.94 -27.66
N PRO A 133 5.86 -20.92 -28.15
CA PRO A 133 7.27 -21.03 -27.80
C PRO A 133 8.01 -19.75 -28.22
N ARG A 134 8.97 -19.33 -27.43
CA ARG A 134 9.81 -18.14 -27.72
C ARG A 134 8.98 -16.90 -28.10
N ALA A 135 7.84 -16.69 -27.45
CA ALA A 135 6.94 -15.58 -27.78
C ALA A 135 7.56 -14.22 -27.48
N LEU A 136 8.52 -14.16 -26.55
CA LEU A 136 9.22 -12.95 -26.11
C LEU A 136 10.62 -12.95 -26.71
N ASP A 137 10.87 -12.08 -27.68
CA ASP A 137 12.18 -11.90 -28.31
C ASP A 137 13.08 -10.92 -27.52
N PRO A 138 14.37 -10.79 -27.88
CA PRO A 138 15.32 -9.90 -27.17
C PRO A 138 14.91 -8.43 -27.14
N GLU A 139 14.26 -7.92 -28.21
CA GLU A 139 13.81 -6.52 -28.25
C GLU A 139 12.66 -6.28 -27.26
N GLN A 140 11.74 -7.22 -27.16
CA GLN A 140 10.65 -7.19 -26.21
C GLN A 140 11.15 -7.32 -24.76
N LEU A 141 12.23 -8.07 -24.54
CA LEU A 141 12.87 -8.16 -23.22
C LEU A 141 13.43 -6.83 -22.74
N GLN A 142 14.06 -6.03 -23.62
CA GLN A 142 14.53 -4.69 -23.25
C GLN A 142 13.41 -3.76 -22.82
N LEU A 143 12.27 -3.79 -23.52
CA LEU A 143 11.09 -3.04 -23.13
C LEU A 143 10.54 -3.54 -21.78
N ALA A 144 10.50 -4.85 -21.59
CA ALA A 144 10.06 -5.45 -20.35
C ALA A 144 10.96 -5.06 -19.16
N GLU A 145 12.28 -5.11 -19.32
CA GLU A 145 13.24 -4.67 -18.31
C GLU A 145 13.04 -3.21 -17.92
N PHE A 146 12.84 -2.33 -18.91
CA PHE A 146 12.55 -0.93 -18.66
C PHE A 146 11.23 -0.74 -17.87
N LEU A 147 10.16 -1.43 -18.29
CA LEU A 147 8.86 -1.36 -17.61
C LEU A 147 8.94 -1.88 -16.17
N VAL A 148 9.68 -2.96 -15.94
CA VAL A 148 9.87 -3.55 -14.60
C VAL A 148 10.69 -2.62 -13.71
N ALA A 149 11.79 -2.07 -14.21
CA ALA A 149 12.63 -1.14 -13.44
C ALA A 149 11.87 0.13 -13.07
N TYR A 150 11.19 0.73 -14.04
CA TYR A 150 10.45 1.97 -13.82
C TYR A 150 9.19 1.73 -12.95
N GLY A 151 8.40 0.70 -13.28
CA GLY A 151 7.21 0.33 -12.51
C GLY A 151 7.56 -0.13 -11.10
N GLY A 152 8.66 -0.86 -10.94
CA GLY A 152 9.17 -1.29 -9.64
C GLY A 152 9.57 -0.10 -8.75
N ALA A 153 10.29 0.87 -9.30
CA ALA A 153 10.65 2.08 -8.58
C ALA A 153 9.41 2.89 -8.14
N LEU A 154 8.38 2.99 -8.98
CA LEU A 154 7.12 3.64 -8.62
C LEU A 154 6.36 2.89 -7.51
N VAL A 155 6.28 1.57 -7.60
CA VAL A 155 5.64 0.74 -6.57
C VAL A 155 6.38 0.88 -5.24
N GLY A 156 7.71 0.89 -5.25
CA GLY A 156 8.54 1.15 -4.07
C GLY A 156 8.24 2.52 -3.45
N ALA A 157 8.25 3.58 -4.25
CA ALA A 157 7.96 4.94 -3.78
C ALA A 157 6.55 5.09 -3.17
N VAL A 158 5.53 4.42 -3.74
CA VAL A 158 4.16 4.41 -3.19
C VAL A 158 4.10 3.67 -1.85
N SER A 159 4.83 2.56 -1.73
CA SER A 159 4.94 1.79 -0.47
C SER A 159 5.54 2.63 0.64
N ASP A 160 6.66 3.30 0.38
CA ASP A 160 7.37 4.17 1.34
C ASP A 160 6.51 5.34 1.81
N TYR A 161 5.79 5.98 0.87
CA TYR A 161 4.88 7.06 1.20
C TYR A 161 3.72 6.59 2.09
N GLY A 162 3.18 5.41 1.79
CA GLY A 162 2.12 4.78 2.58
C GLY A 162 2.56 4.46 4.02
N GLU A 163 3.77 3.96 4.21
CA GLU A 163 4.35 3.66 5.53
C GLU A 163 4.65 4.95 6.31
N SER A 164 5.27 5.93 5.67
CA SER A 164 5.53 7.24 6.27
C SER A 164 4.25 7.92 6.73
N ARG A 165 3.17 7.84 5.95
CA ARG A 165 1.87 8.39 6.30
C ARG A 165 1.24 7.65 7.48
N ARG A 166 1.28 6.32 7.51
CA ARG A 166 0.79 5.53 8.66
C ARG A 166 1.53 5.89 9.94
N THR A 167 2.86 6.03 9.87
CA THR A 167 3.68 6.44 11.02
C THR A 167 3.32 7.85 11.49
N ALA A 168 3.12 8.80 10.57
CA ALA A 168 2.68 10.15 10.90
C ALA A 168 1.28 10.18 11.55
N ASP A 169 0.34 9.38 11.06
CA ASP A 169 -0.99 9.26 11.64
C ASP A 169 -0.93 8.62 13.04
N GLN A 170 -0.14 7.58 13.25
CA GLN A 170 0.09 6.97 14.57
C GLN A 170 0.71 7.96 15.57
N LEU A 171 1.67 8.78 15.14
CA LEU A 171 2.26 9.82 15.98
C LEU A 171 1.26 10.91 16.33
N ARG A 172 0.41 11.32 15.39
CA ARG A 172 -0.70 12.26 15.64
C ARG A 172 -1.69 11.72 16.65
N ASP A 173 -2.10 10.47 16.48
CA ASP A 173 -3.04 9.80 17.38
C ASP A 173 -2.45 9.70 18.79
N ALA A 174 -1.18 9.34 18.91
CA ALA A 174 -0.48 9.29 20.18
C ALA A 174 -0.36 10.67 20.83
N ALA A 175 -0.06 11.73 20.08
CA ALA A 175 0.00 13.10 20.57
C ALA A 175 -1.38 13.58 21.05
N THR A 176 -2.44 13.30 20.29
CA THR A 176 -3.82 13.64 20.65
C THR A 176 -4.25 12.88 21.92
N ALA A 177 -3.96 11.59 22.01
CA ALA A 177 -4.23 10.77 23.17
C ALA A 177 -3.54 11.33 24.44
N ARG A 178 -2.28 11.76 24.29
CA ARG A 178 -1.52 12.37 25.39
C ARG A 178 -2.13 13.71 25.84
N ALA A 179 -2.54 14.56 24.89
CA ALA A 179 -3.19 15.84 25.20
C ALA A 179 -4.50 15.64 25.98
N VAL A 180 -5.32 14.66 25.59
CA VAL A 180 -6.58 14.32 26.29
C VAL A 180 -6.29 13.84 27.72
N VAL A 181 -5.28 12.99 27.90
CA VAL A 181 -4.88 12.51 29.25
C VAL A 181 -4.33 13.67 30.10
N ASP A 182 -3.51 14.57 29.55
CA ASP A 182 -2.97 15.70 30.27
C ASP A 182 -4.06 16.73 30.67
N GLN A 183 -5.05 16.94 29.81
CA GLN A 183 -6.21 17.77 30.14
C GLN A 183 -7.06 17.17 31.27
N ALA A 184 -7.37 15.89 31.21
CA ALA A 184 -8.11 15.19 32.26
C ALA A 184 -7.36 15.17 33.58
N LYS A 185 -6.02 15.00 33.52
CA LYS A 185 -5.13 15.11 34.68
C LYS A 185 -5.23 16.48 35.34
N GLY A 186 -5.19 17.56 34.55
CA GLY A 186 -5.38 18.92 35.05
C GLY A 186 -6.73 19.11 35.75
N ILE A 187 -7.81 18.58 35.19
CA ILE A 187 -9.14 18.62 35.82
C ILE A 187 -9.15 17.88 37.15
N LEU A 188 -8.60 16.68 37.23
CA LEU A 188 -8.53 15.91 38.48
C LEU A 188 -7.66 16.56 39.54
N MET A 189 -6.51 17.12 39.15
CA MET A 189 -5.66 17.90 40.09
C MET A 189 -6.41 19.04 40.73
N HIS A 190 -7.19 19.76 39.94
CA HIS A 190 -8.01 20.87 40.47
C HIS A 190 -9.17 20.37 41.33
N ALA A 191 -9.95 19.40 40.84
CA ALA A 191 -11.16 18.93 41.49
C ALA A 191 -10.89 18.14 42.78
N LEU A 192 -9.75 17.47 42.87
CA LEU A 192 -9.41 16.58 44.00
C LEU A 192 -8.23 17.08 44.85
N SER A 193 -7.68 18.23 44.50
CA SER A 193 -6.50 18.84 45.17
C SER A 193 -5.33 17.83 45.28
N CYS A 194 -5.08 17.06 44.23
CA CYS A 194 -4.07 16.00 44.17
C CYS A 194 -2.92 16.36 43.25
N THR A 195 -1.81 15.61 43.35
CA THR A 195 -0.66 15.74 42.47
C THR A 195 -0.93 15.19 41.07
N ALA A 196 -0.09 15.53 40.08
CA ALA A 196 -0.19 15.00 38.72
C ALA A 196 -0.03 13.47 38.64
N GLU A 197 0.82 12.90 39.50
CA GLU A 197 1.03 11.46 39.60
C GLU A 197 -0.19 10.75 40.17
N GLU A 198 -0.75 11.29 41.28
CA GLU A 198 -1.96 10.75 41.90
C GLU A 198 -3.16 10.82 40.94
N ALA A 199 -3.30 11.87 40.16
CA ALA A 199 -4.33 12.01 39.16
C ALA A 199 -4.20 10.94 38.07
N LEU A 200 -2.97 10.71 37.58
CA LEU A 200 -2.68 9.68 36.57
C LEU A 200 -2.95 8.27 37.10
N ASP A 201 -2.54 7.98 38.32
CA ASP A 201 -2.75 6.67 38.95
C ASP A 201 -4.24 6.37 39.17
N ARG A 202 -5.03 7.36 39.53
CA ARG A 202 -6.49 7.22 39.63
C ARG A 202 -7.12 6.89 38.27
N MET A 203 -6.69 7.57 37.21
CA MET A 203 -7.18 7.24 35.85
C MET A 203 -6.77 5.81 35.43
N ARG A 204 -5.54 5.36 35.75
CA ARG A 204 -5.07 3.99 35.49
C ARG A 204 -5.91 2.97 36.25
N GLN A 205 -6.20 3.20 37.52
CA GLN A 205 -7.03 2.30 38.33
C GLN A 205 -8.45 2.16 37.76
N VAL A 206 -9.06 3.27 37.33
CA VAL A 206 -10.38 3.24 36.66
C VAL A 206 -10.30 2.49 35.36
N SER A 207 -9.29 2.75 34.53
CA SER A 207 -9.04 2.06 33.26
C SER A 207 -8.95 0.54 33.46
N GLN A 208 -8.17 0.08 34.45
CA GLN A 208 -8.00 -1.33 34.77
C GLN A 208 -9.29 -1.98 35.28
N ARG A 209 -10.00 -1.31 36.21
CA ARG A 209 -11.25 -1.84 36.78
C ARG A 209 -12.38 -1.94 35.77
N SER A 210 -12.45 -0.97 34.85
CA SER A 210 -13.51 -0.89 33.86
C SER A 210 -13.18 -1.57 32.53
N ASN A 211 -11.93 -2.04 32.36
CA ASN A 211 -11.40 -2.61 31.13
C ASN A 211 -11.58 -1.69 29.90
N ILE A 212 -11.40 -0.40 30.09
CA ILE A 212 -11.46 0.63 29.04
C ILE A 212 -10.12 1.37 28.94
N ARG A 213 -9.83 1.95 27.77
CA ARG A 213 -8.55 2.65 27.57
C ARG A 213 -8.44 3.89 28.46
N ALA A 214 -7.24 4.20 28.95
CA ALA A 214 -7.00 5.38 29.79
C ALA A 214 -7.41 6.71 29.09
N THR A 215 -7.28 6.77 27.77
CA THR A 215 -7.75 7.89 26.94
C THR A 215 -9.27 8.03 26.96
N GLU A 216 -10.01 6.94 27.02
CA GLU A 216 -11.46 6.98 27.12
C GLU A 216 -11.92 7.40 28.53
N VAL A 217 -11.20 6.97 29.58
CA VAL A 217 -11.41 7.49 30.94
C VAL A 217 -11.18 8.99 30.97
N ALA A 218 -10.08 9.45 30.37
CA ALA A 218 -9.73 10.87 30.28
C ALA A 218 -10.81 11.68 29.54
N GLN A 219 -11.30 11.17 28.41
CA GLN A 219 -12.37 11.84 27.66
C GLN A 219 -13.66 11.97 28.47
N ARG A 220 -14.06 10.93 29.18
CA ARG A 220 -15.25 10.97 30.08
C ARG A 220 -15.10 11.99 31.21
N ILE A 221 -13.89 12.18 31.74
CA ILE A 221 -13.60 13.19 32.73
C ILE A 221 -13.76 14.60 32.14
N ILE A 222 -13.23 14.83 30.95
CA ILE A 222 -13.34 16.11 30.23
C ILE A 222 -14.80 16.39 29.91
N ASP A 223 -15.55 15.44 29.41
CA ASP A 223 -16.98 15.58 29.04
C ASP A 223 -17.83 15.88 30.26
N ALA A 224 -17.51 15.31 31.44
CA ALA A 224 -18.22 15.54 32.70
C ALA A 224 -17.94 16.94 33.29
N HIS A 225 -16.77 17.53 32.97
CA HIS A 225 -16.32 18.83 33.52
C HIS A 225 -16.33 19.95 32.48
N GLY A 226 -16.59 19.63 31.22
CA GLY A 226 -16.76 20.60 30.14
C GLY A 226 -17.98 21.49 30.40
N PRO A 227 -18.01 22.73 29.89
CA PRO A 227 -19.16 23.60 30.01
C PRO A 227 -20.36 22.85 29.40
N ARG A 228 -21.40 22.61 30.22
CA ARG A 228 -22.68 22.10 29.72
C ARG A 228 -23.13 23.04 28.62
N ARG A 229 -23.06 22.63 27.36
CA ARG A 229 -23.70 23.32 26.25
C ARG A 229 -25.21 23.35 26.58
N SER A 230 -25.61 24.42 27.25
CA SER A 230 -27.03 24.74 27.34
C SER A 230 -27.54 24.97 25.94
N ALA A 231 -28.45 24.12 25.51
CA ALA A 231 -29.08 24.18 24.18
C ALA A 231 -29.96 25.45 24.01
N ARG A 232 -29.73 26.54 24.77
CA ARG A 232 -30.54 27.73 24.75
C ARG A 232 -29.83 29.06 24.56
N ASP A 233 -28.48 29.12 24.50
CA ASP A 233 -27.77 30.40 24.24
C ASP A 233 -27.12 30.42 22.86
N GLY A 234 -27.92 30.12 21.85
CA GLY A 234 -27.64 30.48 20.49
C GLY A 234 -27.92 31.98 20.28
N LEU A 235 -26.89 32.78 19.98
CA LEU A 235 -26.99 34.07 19.28
C LEU A 235 -27.32 35.37 20.07
N GLY A 236 -27.29 35.43 21.37
CA GLY A 236 -27.54 36.68 22.11
C GLY A 236 -26.56 37.81 21.82
N PRO A 237 -25.24 37.67 21.99
CA PRO A 237 -24.32 38.82 21.94
C PRO A 237 -23.97 39.35 20.55
N LEU A 238 -23.96 38.47 19.53
CA LEU A 238 -23.57 38.85 18.14
C LEU A 238 -24.69 39.52 17.37
N ALA A 239 -25.95 39.24 17.69
CA ALA A 239 -27.11 39.90 17.09
C ALA A 239 -27.27 41.34 17.57
N GLU A 240 -26.80 41.67 18.77
CA GLU A 240 -26.85 43.02 19.34
C GLU A 240 -25.76 43.96 18.80
N LEU A 241 -24.57 43.40 18.50
CA LEU A 241 -23.49 44.12 17.82
C LEU A 241 -23.82 44.47 16.35
N ALA A 242 -24.53 43.59 15.65
CA ALA A 242 -24.94 43.84 14.26
C ALA A 242 -26.04 44.93 14.16
N ARG A 243 -26.88 45.11 15.19
CA ARG A 243 -27.91 46.15 15.21
C ARG A 243 -27.36 47.51 15.58
N ARG A 244 -26.22 47.63 16.26
CA ARG A 244 -25.61 48.92 16.59
C ARG A 244 -24.85 49.58 15.46
N ASN A 245 -24.35 48.79 14.48
CA ASN A 245 -23.61 49.34 13.32
C ASN A 245 -24.49 49.71 12.14
N GLY A 246 -25.80 49.47 12.20
CA GLY A 246 -26.74 49.81 11.13
C GLY A 246 -27.49 51.14 11.28
N LYS A 247 -27.16 51.97 12.25
CA LYS A 247 -27.89 53.25 12.54
C LYS A 247 -27.03 54.53 12.46
N THR A 248 -25.95 54.52 11.71
CA THR A 248 -25.21 55.77 11.41
C THR A 248 -24.93 55.83 9.89
N SER A 249 -25.92 56.13 9.12
CA SER A 249 -25.84 56.78 7.79
C SER A 249 -27.26 57.13 7.38
N GLY A 250 -27.66 58.34 7.71
CA GLY A 250 -28.77 59.05 7.21
C GLY A 250 -28.38 60.51 7.13
#